data_b1a144df47b55dba6935f31709255591
#
_entry.id   b1a144df47b55dba6935f31709255591
#
_cell.length_a   1.000
_cell.length_b   1.000
_cell.length_c   1.000
_cell.angle_alpha   90.00
_cell.angle_beta   90.00
_cell.angle_gamma   90.00
#
_symmetry.space_group_name_H-M   'P 1'
#
loop_
_entity.id
_entity.type
_entity.pdbx_description
1 polymer ?
#
loop_
_entity_poly.entity_id
_entity_poly.type
_entity_poly.pdbx_seq_one_letter_code
_entity_poly.pdbx_strand_id
1 'polypeptide(L)'
;KYTSQELRELEYDQTAALAGYGDYRILPEIAEWDYGRAEGRTRQQVSEASGFAWDVWRDGPRSLNPGLEGDWIETLPSGEQVPVHNGPGEDVEEAAARTRDAIERVLPLLNVGHDVLLVAHAHILRILTSQWLGVDPHFARLLRLDTAHYCILSQYKGDNVIERWNC
;
A
#
# COMPACT_ATOMS: atom_id res chain seq x y z
N LYS A 1 -6.53 8.92 18.59
CA LYS A 1 -5.38 9.11 17.68
C LYS A 1 -5.47 8.05 16.58
N TYR A 2 -5.26 8.48 15.37
CA TYR A 2 -5.19 7.59 14.22
C TYR A 2 -3.75 7.17 13.96
N THR A 3 -3.52 5.98 13.45
CA THR A 3 -2.28 5.63 12.77
C THR A 3 -2.28 6.25 11.36
N SER A 4 -1.12 6.41 10.76
CA SER A 4 -1.02 6.86 9.36
C SER A 4 -1.75 5.92 8.39
N GLN A 5 -1.82 4.64 8.73
CA GLN A 5 -2.55 3.63 7.97
C GLN A 5 -4.07 3.85 8.04
N GLU A 6 -4.64 4.07 9.24
CA GLU A 6 -6.06 4.37 9.42
C GLU A 6 -6.48 5.66 8.73
N LEU A 7 -5.61 6.67 8.65
CA LEU A 7 -5.90 7.89 7.88
C LEU A 7 -6.04 7.64 6.39
N ARG A 8 -5.22 6.77 5.82
CA ARG A 8 -5.32 6.42 4.40
C ARG A 8 -6.60 5.63 4.09
N GLU A 9 -7.12 4.87 5.04
CA GLU A 9 -8.41 4.19 4.89
C GLU A 9 -9.56 5.17 4.68
N LEU A 10 -9.52 6.36 5.29
CA LEU A 10 -10.54 7.41 5.08
C LEU A 10 -10.55 7.99 3.66
N GLU A 11 -9.44 7.90 2.92
CA GLU A 11 -9.33 8.38 1.54
C GLU A 11 -10.00 7.42 0.52
N TYR A 12 -10.13 6.14 0.85
CA TYR A 12 -10.73 5.14 -0.05
C TYR A 12 -12.21 5.38 -0.32
N ASP A 13 -12.96 5.81 0.68
CA ASP A 13 -14.39 6.06 0.60
C ASP A 13 -14.69 7.09 -0.49
N GLN A 14 -13.87 8.12 -0.61
CA GLN A 14 -14.02 9.16 -1.61
C GLN A 14 -13.70 8.64 -3.02
N THR A 15 -12.65 7.84 -3.16
CA THR A 15 -12.24 7.29 -4.46
C THR A 15 -13.29 6.32 -5.00
N ALA A 16 -13.82 5.42 -4.19
CA ALA A 16 -14.87 4.49 -4.59
C ALA A 16 -16.15 5.22 -4.99
N ALA A 17 -16.58 6.23 -4.21
CA ALA A 17 -17.75 7.04 -4.50
C ALA A 17 -17.61 7.82 -5.82
N LEU A 18 -16.45 8.43 -6.07
CA LEU A 18 -16.17 9.16 -7.31
C LEU A 18 -16.11 8.23 -8.53
N ALA A 19 -15.69 6.99 -8.34
CA ALA A 19 -15.70 5.96 -9.38
C ALA A 19 -17.09 5.35 -9.63
N GLY A 20 -18.12 5.76 -8.87
CA GLY A 20 -19.50 5.28 -9.02
C GLY A 20 -19.80 3.96 -8.30
N TYR A 21 -18.90 3.49 -7.45
CA TYR A 21 -19.08 2.28 -6.65
C TYR A 21 -19.55 2.66 -5.25
N GLY A 22 -20.86 2.53 -5.00
CA GLY A 22 -21.46 2.78 -3.68
C GLY A 22 -21.54 1.55 -2.77
N ASP A 23 -21.36 0.34 -3.33
CA ASP A 23 -21.36 -0.93 -2.59
C ASP A 23 -19.99 -1.60 -2.76
N TYR A 24 -19.11 -1.37 -1.79
CA TYR A 24 -17.76 -1.94 -1.74
C TYR A 24 -17.48 -2.51 -0.35
N ARG A 25 -16.47 -3.34 -0.26
CA ARG A 25 -15.99 -3.90 1.01
C ARG A 25 -14.62 -3.33 1.32
N ILE A 26 -14.43 -2.90 2.57
CA ILE A 26 -13.12 -2.55 3.08
C ILE A 26 -12.30 -3.83 3.23
N LEU A 27 -11.08 -3.80 2.70
CA LEU A 27 -10.12 -4.90 2.73
C LEU A 27 -8.82 -4.40 3.39
N PRO A 28 -8.70 -4.51 4.72
CA PRO A 28 -7.56 -3.97 5.47
C PRO A 28 -6.21 -4.52 5.00
N GLU A 29 -6.21 -5.71 4.43
CA GLU A 29 -5.01 -6.40 3.93
C GLU A 29 -4.33 -5.66 2.77
N ILE A 30 -5.03 -4.71 2.11
CA ILE A 30 -4.46 -3.85 1.06
C ILE A 30 -4.37 -2.38 1.47
N ALA A 31 -4.46 -2.06 2.76
CA ALA A 31 -4.07 -0.75 3.26
C ALA A 31 -2.64 -0.43 2.81
N GLU A 32 -2.31 0.85 2.60
CA GLU A 32 -0.96 1.21 2.13
C GLU A 32 0.12 0.70 3.08
N TRP A 33 1.30 0.48 2.56
CA TRP A 33 2.48 0.11 3.33
C TRP A 33 2.71 1.11 4.46
N ASP A 34 2.84 0.63 5.70
CA ASP A 34 3.10 1.49 6.85
C ASP A 34 4.58 1.93 6.85
N TYR A 35 4.81 3.18 6.49
CA TYR A 35 6.16 3.76 6.45
C TYR A 35 6.68 4.15 7.83
N GLY A 36 5.89 4.00 8.89
CA GLY A 36 6.29 4.16 10.28
C GLY A 36 7.11 5.42 10.53
N ARG A 37 8.37 5.24 10.90
CA ARG A 37 9.31 6.34 11.21
C ARG A 37 9.57 7.31 10.05
N ALA A 38 9.22 6.94 8.81
CA ALA A 38 9.35 7.82 7.64
C ALA A 38 8.08 8.64 7.37
N GLU A 39 6.96 8.35 8.03
CA GLU A 39 5.69 9.04 7.80
C GLU A 39 5.79 10.55 8.01
N GLY A 40 5.07 11.31 7.18
CA GLY A 40 5.04 12.77 7.21
C GLY A 40 6.35 13.45 6.78
N ARG A 41 7.32 12.70 6.24
CA ARG A 41 8.63 13.19 5.82
C ARG A 41 8.92 12.88 4.36
N THR A 42 9.63 13.79 3.69
CA THR A 42 10.19 13.50 2.37
C THR A 42 11.38 12.56 2.50
N ARG A 43 11.70 11.82 1.44
CA ARG A 43 12.90 10.96 1.38
C ARG A 43 14.18 11.71 1.76
N GLN A 44 14.30 12.99 1.35
CA GLN A 44 15.45 13.82 1.70
C GLN A 44 15.51 14.06 3.21
N GLN A 45 14.42 14.47 3.84
CA GLN A 45 14.33 14.69 5.29
C GLN A 45 14.66 13.42 6.08
N VAL A 46 14.16 12.25 5.62
CA VAL A 46 14.48 10.97 6.23
C VAL A 46 15.98 10.67 6.11
N SER A 47 16.58 10.86 4.94
CA SER A 47 18.01 10.62 4.71
C SER A 47 18.90 11.56 5.54
N GLU A 48 18.51 12.83 5.69
CA GLU A 48 19.20 13.80 6.52
C GLU A 48 19.11 13.42 8.02
N ALA A 49 17.93 13.02 8.49
CA ALA A 49 17.70 12.62 9.88
C ALA A 49 18.40 11.30 10.24
N SER A 50 18.54 10.39 9.29
CA SER A 50 19.18 9.08 9.50
C SER A 50 20.70 9.11 9.29
N GLY A 51 21.21 10.12 8.58
CA GLY A 51 22.64 10.23 8.25
C GLY A 51 23.13 9.35 7.08
N PHE A 52 22.19 8.72 6.35
CA PHE A 52 22.49 7.92 5.16
C PHE A 52 21.38 8.05 4.09
N ALA A 53 21.71 7.70 2.85
CA ALA A 53 20.77 7.72 1.73
C ALA A 53 19.74 6.59 1.88
N TRP A 54 18.67 6.87 2.63
CA TRP A 54 17.62 5.91 2.94
C TRP A 54 16.72 5.63 1.72
N ASP A 55 16.31 4.38 1.59
CA ASP A 55 15.34 3.93 0.59
C ASP A 55 14.41 2.91 1.20
N VAL A 56 13.09 3.11 1.07
CA VAL A 56 12.08 2.27 1.71
C VAL A 56 12.17 0.80 1.29
N TRP A 57 12.50 0.53 0.03
CA TRP A 57 12.59 -0.84 -0.50
C TRP A 57 13.84 -1.60 -0.06
N ARG A 58 14.93 -0.89 0.15
CA ARG A 58 16.21 -1.46 0.53
C ARG A 58 16.36 -1.57 2.04
N ASP A 59 15.95 -0.51 2.75
CA ASP A 59 16.29 -0.32 4.15
C ASP A 59 15.08 -0.56 5.07
N GLY A 60 13.86 -0.34 4.56
CA GLY A 60 12.63 -0.41 5.34
C GLY A 60 12.50 0.72 6.39
N PRO A 61 11.30 0.95 6.93
CA PRO A 61 11.08 1.99 7.93
C PRO A 61 11.73 1.66 9.28
N ARG A 62 11.86 0.39 9.63
CA ARG A 62 12.45 -0.05 10.92
C ARG A 62 13.94 0.18 11.04
N SER A 63 14.66 0.39 9.93
CA SER A 63 16.07 0.78 9.92
C SER A 63 16.33 2.19 10.49
N LEU A 64 15.29 3.00 10.57
CA LEU A 64 15.35 4.37 11.03
C LEU A 64 15.41 4.46 12.57
N ASN A 65 15.96 5.57 13.07
CA ASN A 65 16.05 5.83 14.51
C ASN A 65 14.66 5.88 15.15
N PRO A 66 14.43 5.16 16.28
CA PRO A 66 13.18 5.24 17.05
C PRO A 66 12.79 6.65 17.50
N GLY A 67 13.75 7.57 17.62
CA GLY A 67 13.47 8.97 17.91
C GLY A 67 12.68 9.72 16.83
N LEU A 68 12.44 9.09 15.66
CA LEU A 68 11.56 9.61 14.62
C LEU A 68 10.09 9.21 14.82
N GLU A 69 9.79 8.33 15.75
CA GLU A 69 8.41 8.04 16.17
C GLU A 69 7.83 9.25 16.91
N GLY A 70 6.55 9.49 16.73
CA GLY A 70 5.92 10.62 17.41
C GLY A 70 4.49 10.89 16.98
N ASP A 71 3.99 12.00 17.47
CA ASP A 71 2.66 12.49 17.22
C ASP A 71 2.71 13.77 16.39
N TRP A 72 1.76 13.94 15.47
CA TRP A 72 1.51 15.22 14.79
C TRP A 72 0.03 15.41 14.50
N ILE A 73 -0.33 16.59 14.01
CA ILE A 73 -1.66 16.89 13.53
C ILE A 73 -1.63 16.85 12.01
N GLU A 74 -2.43 15.97 11.42
CA GLU A 74 -2.67 15.92 9.97
C GLU A 74 -3.91 16.70 9.61
N THR A 75 -3.89 17.38 8.48
CA THR A 75 -5.07 18.06 7.93
C THR A 75 -5.60 17.27 6.75
N LEU A 76 -6.77 16.69 6.92
CA LEU A 76 -7.45 15.94 5.87
C LEU A 76 -7.87 16.85 4.70
N PRO A 77 -8.13 16.31 3.50
CA PRO A 77 -8.66 17.07 2.37
C PRO A 77 -9.98 17.81 2.68
N SER A 78 -10.76 17.31 3.66
CA SER A 78 -11.96 17.98 4.18
C SER A 78 -11.67 19.26 4.97
N GLY A 79 -10.41 19.51 5.34
CA GLY A 79 -9.99 20.57 6.26
C GLY A 79 -10.05 20.17 7.74
N GLU A 80 -10.50 18.96 8.06
CA GLU A 80 -10.50 18.42 9.41
C GLU A 80 -9.07 18.15 9.89
N GLN A 81 -8.78 18.50 11.15
CA GLN A 81 -7.51 18.21 11.80
C GLN A 81 -7.63 16.96 12.67
N VAL A 82 -6.78 15.99 12.41
CA VAL A 82 -6.78 14.71 13.15
C VAL A 82 -5.41 14.45 13.80
N PRO A 83 -5.37 13.99 15.04
CA PRO A 83 -4.13 13.62 15.70
C PRO A 83 -3.63 12.26 15.17
N VAL A 84 -2.40 12.22 14.67
CA VAL A 84 -1.76 11.03 14.11
C VAL A 84 -0.60 10.60 14.99
N HIS A 85 -0.33 9.33 15.01
CA HIS A 85 0.83 8.71 15.63
C HIS A 85 1.50 7.77 14.64
N ASN A 86 2.82 7.86 14.49
CA ASN A 86 3.58 6.85 13.77
C ASN A 86 4.37 5.96 14.73
N GLY A 87 4.44 4.70 14.38
CA GLY A 87 5.25 3.70 15.06
C GLY A 87 6.48 3.28 14.25
N PRO A 88 7.00 2.07 14.48
CA PRO A 88 8.20 1.57 13.80
C PRO A 88 7.97 1.30 12.30
N GLY A 89 6.72 1.16 11.88
CA GLY A 89 6.37 0.78 10.51
C GLY A 89 6.38 -0.73 10.28
N GLU A 90 6.16 -1.09 9.02
CA GLU A 90 5.98 -2.46 8.54
C GLU A 90 7.14 -2.83 7.60
N ASP A 91 7.68 -4.04 7.73
CA ASP A 91 8.65 -4.55 6.76
C ASP A 91 7.94 -5.02 5.49
N VAL A 92 8.66 -5.06 4.37
CA VAL A 92 8.06 -5.46 3.08
C VAL A 92 7.50 -6.88 3.10
N GLU A 93 8.09 -7.77 3.89
CA GLU A 93 7.65 -9.15 4.09
C GLU A 93 6.30 -9.22 4.83
N GLU A 94 6.07 -8.35 5.80
CA GLU A 94 4.79 -8.24 6.53
C GLU A 94 3.70 -7.70 5.59
N ALA A 95 4.01 -6.64 4.83
CA ALA A 95 3.12 -6.13 3.79
C ALA A 95 2.80 -7.21 2.73
N ALA A 96 3.79 -7.99 2.33
CA ALA A 96 3.60 -9.12 1.41
C ALA A 96 2.73 -10.22 2.01
N ALA A 97 2.88 -10.53 3.29
CA ALA A 97 2.06 -11.54 3.96
C ALA A 97 0.58 -11.15 3.92
N ARG A 98 0.23 -9.93 4.33
CA ARG A 98 -1.16 -9.48 4.30
C ARG A 98 -1.72 -9.32 2.87
N THR A 99 -0.90 -8.98 1.88
CA THR A 99 -1.38 -8.97 0.48
C THR A 99 -1.66 -10.38 -0.06
N ARG A 100 -0.97 -11.42 0.40
CA ARG A 100 -1.35 -12.82 0.12
C ARG A 100 -2.71 -13.16 0.70
N ASP A 101 -2.98 -12.75 1.95
CA ASP A 101 -4.30 -12.94 2.57
C ASP A 101 -5.39 -12.24 1.76
N ALA A 102 -5.12 -11.04 1.22
CA ALA A 102 -6.03 -10.35 0.32
C ALA A 102 -6.31 -11.15 -0.97
N ILE A 103 -5.26 -11.70 -1.58
CA ILE A 103 -5.39 -12.55 -2.78
C ILE A 103 -6.25 -13.77 -2.44
N GLU A 104 -5.98 -14.48 -1.34
CA GLU A 104 -6.75 -15.64 -0.91
C GLU A 104 -8.23 -15.34 -0.70
N ARG A 105 -8.57 -14.14 -0.20
CA ARG A 105 -9.97 -13.71 -0.02
C ARG A 105 -10.70 -13.49 -1.34
N VAL A 106 -10.02 -13.05 -2.38
CA VAL A 106 -10.65 -12.78 -3.70
C VAL A 106 -10.62 -13.99 -4.63
N LEU A 107 -9.70 -14.93 -4.44
CA LEU A 107 -9.58 -16.14 -5.27
C LEU A 107 -10.89 -16.91 -5.45
N PRO A 108 -11.75 -17.13 -4.43
CA PRO A 108 -13.03 -17.82 -4.63
C PRO A 108 -13.95 -17.14 -5.64
N LEU A 109 -13.93 -15.80 -5.71
CA LEU A 109 -14.72 -15.03 -6.68
C LEU A 109 -14.13 -15.18 -8.09
N LEU A 110 -12.81 -15.08 -8.22
CA LEU A 110 -12.11 -15.26 -9.50
C LEU A 110 -12.33 -16.68 -10.07
N ASN A 111 -12.28 -17.69 -9.20
CA ASN A 111 -12.45 -19.10 -9.60
C ASN A 111 -13.85 -19.44 -10.14
N VAL A 112 -14.87 -18.63 -9.81
CA VAL A 112 -16.22 -18.78 -10.37
C VAL A 112 -16.50 -17.81 -11.52
N GLY A 113 -15.46 -17.11 -12.01
CA GLY A 113 -15.50 -16.27 -13.20
C GLY A 113 -15.94 -14.83 -12.97
N HIS A 114 -15.84 -14.33 -11.73
CA HIS A 114 -16.06 -12.91 -11.44
C HIS A 114 -14.76 -12.12 -11.60
N ASP A 115 -14.88 -10.88 -12.02
CA ASP A 115 -13.81 -9.88 -11.90
C ASP A 115 -13.89 -9.20 -10.53
N VAL A 116 -12.73 -8.86 -9.98
CA VAL A 116 -12.60 -8.14 -8.71
C VAL A 116 -11.82 -6.85 -8.96
N LEU A 117 -12.42 -5.72 -8.62
CA LEU A 117 -11.73 -4.42 -8.62
C LEU A 117 -11.17 -4.15 -7.22
N LEU A 118 -9.86 -4.02 -7.12
CA LEU A 118 -9.16 -3.57 -5.92
C LEU A 118 -8.73 -2.10 -6.10
N VAL A 119 -9.09 -1.26 -5.15
CA VAL A 119 -8.70 0.16 -5.12
C VAL A 119 -7.79 0.35 -3.92
N ALA A 120 -6.55 0.75 -4.17
CA ALA A 120 -5.54 0.89 -3.13
C ALA A 120 -4.43 1.87 -3.56
N HIS A 121 -3.33 1.92 -2.81
CA HIS A 121 -2.19 2.79 -3.09
C HIS A 121 -1.08 2.08 -3.88
N ALA A 122 -0.14 2.87 -4.38
CA ALA A 122 0.87 2.39 -5.32
C ALA A 122 1.80 1.31 -4.73
N HIS A 123 2.33 1.50 -3.51
CA HIS A 123 3.30 0.53 -2.98
C HIS A 123 2.65 -0.81 -2.65
N ILE A 124 1.49 -0.79 -1.98
CA ILE A 124 0.82 -2.04 -1.63
C ILE A 124 0.32 -2.82 -2.86
N LEU A 125 -0.17 -2.12 -3.91
CA LEU A 125 -0.57 -2.78 -5.16
C LEU A 125 0.61 -3.40 -5.91
N ARG A 126 1.78 -2.78 -5.85
CA ARG A 126 3.03 -3.33 -6.41
C ARG A 126 3.50 -4.57 -5.64
N ILE A 127 3.39 -4.54 -4.30
CA ILE A 127 3.68 -5.69 -3.42
C ILE A 127 2.67 -6.81 -3.70
N LEU A 128 1.38 -6.52 -3.74
CA LEU A 128 0.33 -7.49 -4.10
C LEU A 128 0.63 -8.15 -5.45
N THR A 129 1.05 -7.37 -6.44
CA THR A 129 1.41 -7.89 -7.76
C THR A 129 2.59 -8.85 -7.68
N SER A 130 3.61 -8.57 -6.88
CA SER A 130 4.73 -9.51 -6.67
C SER A 130 4.25 -10.83 -6.07
N GLN A 131 3.29 -10.77 -5.12
CA GLN A 131 2.73 -11.96 -4.50
C GLN A 131 1.80 -12.72 -5.45
N TRP A 132 1.04 -12.02 -6.30
CA TRP A 132 0.26 -12.64 -7.38
C TRP A 132 1.14 -13.45 -8.33
N LEU A 133 2.31 -12.90 -8.68
CA LEU A 133 3.29 -13.56 -9.54
C LEU A 133 4.11 -14.65 -8.83
N GLY A 134 4.03 -14.77 -7.49
CA GLY A 134 4.81 -15.72 -6.71
C GLY A 134 6.31 -15.39 -6.66
N VAL A 135 6.69 -14.12 -6.77
CA VAL A 135 8.08 -13.65 -6.71
C VAL A 135 8.39 -12.94 -5.40
N ASP A 136 9.67 -12.70 -5.15
CA ASP A 136 10.16 -11.96 -3.98
C ASP A 136 9.48 -10.58 -3.87
N PRO A 137 9.00 -10.16 -2.68
CA PRO A 137 8.31 -8.89 -2.52
C PRO A 137 9.15 -7.66 -2.90
N HIS A 138 10.48 -7.72 -2.79
CA HIS A 138 11.35 -6.64 -3.25
C HIS A 138 11.33 -6.44 -4.76
N PHE A 139 10.85 -7.43 -5.54
CA PHE A 139 10.61 -7.25 -6.97
C PHE A 139 9.64 -6.08 -7.25
N ALA A 140 8.72 -5.80 -6.32
CA ALA A 140 7.77 -4.71 -6.41
C ALA A 140 8.42 -3.33 -6.66
N ARG A 141 9.65 -3.12 -6.20
CA ARG A 141 10.41 -1.88 -6.48
C ARG A 141 10.64 -1.61 -7.97
N LEU A 142 10.61 -2.65 -8.80
CA LEU A 142 10.81 -2.57 -10.24
C LEU A 142 9.52 -2.30 -11.02
N LEU A 143 8.37 -2.40 -10.35
CA LEU A 143 7.06 -2.16 -10.92
C LEU A 143 6.69 -0.68 -10.72
N ARG A 144 6.78 0.15 -11.76
CA ARG A 144 6.27 1.53 -11.68
C ARG A 144 4.76 1.51 -11.74
N LEU A 145 4.10 2.21 -10.82
CA LEU A 145 2.66 2.44 -10.81
C LEU A 145 2.39 3.88 -10.43
N ASP A 146 1.80 4.63 -11.35
CA ASP A 146 1.49 6.04 -11.19
C ASP A 146 0.08 6.24 -10.62
N THR A 147 -0.20 7.40 -10.07
CA THR A 147 -1.52 7.78 -9.54
C THR A 147 -2.57 7.80 -10.64
N ALA A 148 -3.78 7.35 -10.33
CA ALA A 148 -4.92 7.28 -11.27
C ALA A 148 -4.68 6.36 -12.49
N HIS A 149 -3.77 5.41 -12.36
CA HIS A 149 -3.55 4.34 -13.34
C HIS A 149 -4.15 3.02 -12.85
N TYR A 150 -4.42 2.12 -13.79
CA TYR A 150 -4.92 0.80 -13.48
C TYR A 150 -4.01 -0.31 -14.04
N CYS A 151 -4.12 -1.48 -13.43
CA CYS A 151 -3.43 -2.68 -13.85
C CYS A 151 -4.44 -3.83 -13.97
N ILE A 152 -4.17 -4.80 -14.82
CA ILE A 152 -4.94 -6.04 -14.92
C ILE A 152 -4.00 -7.20 -14.63
N LEU A 153 -4.33 -7.92 -13.57
CA LEU A 153 -3.72 -9.20 -13.23
C LEU A 153 -4.68 -10.31 -13.66
N SER A 154 -4.17 -11.32 -14.32
CA SER A 154 -4.99 -12.40 -14.86
C SER A 154 -4.28 -13.75 -14.75
N GLN A 155 -4.93 -14.79 -15.24
CA GLN A 155 -4.31 -16.12 -15.40
C GLN A 155 -4.21 -16.47 -16.88
N TYR A 156 -3.05 -16.96 -17.28
CA TYR A 156 -2.82 -17.41 -18.65
C TYR A 156 -2.13 -18.77 -18.65
N LYS A 157 -2.77 -19.77 -19.21
CA LYS A 157 -2.29 -21.18 -19.30
C LYS A 157 -1.94 -21.79 -17.94
N GLY A 158 -2.59 -21.35 -16.86
CA GLY A 158 -2.36 -21.83 -15.51
C GLY A 158 -1.37 -20.99 -14.70
N ASP A 159 -0.71 -20.03 -15.30
CA ASP A 159 0.19 -19.11 -14.63
C ASP A 159 -0.51 -17.80 -14.26
N ASN A 160 -0.15 -17.23 -13.12
CA ASN A 160 -0.53 -15.87 -12.75
C ASN A 160 0.33 -14.87 -13.51
N VAL A 161 -0.30 -13.92 -14.20
CA VAL A 161 0.39 -12.98 -15.10
C VAL A 161 -0.06 -11.54 -14.88
N ILE A 162 0.75 -10.60 -15.35
CA ILE A 162 0.37 -9.21 -15.57
C ILE A 162 -0.12 -9.10 -17.01
N GLU A 163 -1.40 -8.82 -17.21
CA GLU A 163 -1.97 -8.60 -18.54
C GLU A 163 -1.82 -7.16 -19.00
N ARG A 164 -2.01 -6.20 -18.08
CA ARG A 164 -1.79 -4.77 -18.30
C ARG A 164 -1.14 -4.14 -17.09
N TRP A 165 -0.30 -3.15 -17.34
CA TRP A 165 0.40 -2.47 -16.26
C TRP A 165 0.53 -0.97 -16.53
N ASN A 166 0.15 -0.16 -15.52
CA ASN A 166 0.30 1.30 -15.50
C ASN A 166 -0.37 1.98 -16.73
N CYS A 167 -1.63 1.64 -17.01
CA CYS A 167 -2.43 2.14 -18.14
C CYS A 167 -3.22 3.40 -17.77
#